data_9396548b01ff47e672edc2077471f93a
#
_entry.id   9396548b01ff47e672edc2077471f93a
#
_cell.length_a   1.000
_cell.length_b   1.000
_cell.length_c   1.000
_cell.angle_alpha   90.00
_cell.angle_beta   90.00
_cell.angle_gamma   90.00
#
_symmetry.space_group_name_H-M   'P 1'
#
loop_
_entity.id
_entity.type
_entity.pdbx_description
1 polymer ?
#
loop_
_entity_poly.entity_id
_entity_poly.type
_entity_poly.pdbx_seq_one_letter_code
_entity_poly.pdbx_strand_id
1 'polypeptide(L)'
;MTTSQRIQPAGNYSPATVIGNTVVSAGMTPRVDGELAVSACVGADESAGDITVEYAASLAAHAVQRAIEACTQVLPDGGRLVRPIAMTVYVRSRADFTRHSEVADGASSVLAASFDGQVPARAAVGVSSLPGGAPVEVVLTAEWRAGA
;
A
#
# COMPACT_ATOMS: atom_id res chain seq x y z
N MET A 1 -15.07 -19.17 -6.44
CA MET A 1 -14.97 -17.73 -6.64
C MET A 1 -14.74 -17.07 -5.29
N THR A 2 -13.55 -16.63 -5.03
CA THR A 2 -13.27 -15.78 -3.88
C THR A 2 -13.91 -14.43 -4.14
N THR A 3 -14.99 -14.15 -3.47
CA THR A 3 -15.57 -12.80 -3.43
C THR A 3 -14.49 -11.89 -2.86
N SER A 4 -13.92 -11.02 -3.69
CA SER A 4 -13.00 -10.00 -3.21
C SER A 4 -13.74 -9.19 -2.15
N GLN A 5 -13.32 -9.34 -0.91
CA GLN A 5 -13.96 -8.66 0.19
C GLN A 5 -13.68 -7.17 0.04
N ARG A 6 -14.76 -6.39 -0.03
CA ARG A 6 -14.67 -4.95 -0.24
C ARG A 6 -13.82 -4.31 0.87
N ILE A 7 -12.88 -3.43 0.48
CA ILE A 7 -12.07 -2.68 1.44
C ILE A 7 -12.99 -1.83 2.31
N GLN A 8 -12.91 -2.03 3.62
CA GLN A 8 -13.64 -1.26 4.62
C GLN A 8 -12.66 -0.33 5.35
N PRO A 9 -12.93 0.98 5.41
CA PRO A 9 -12.11 1.88 6.22
C PRO A 9 -12.16 1.52 7.69
N ALA A 10 -11.04 1.66 8.38
CA ALA A 10 -10.95 1.45 9.83
C ALA A 10 -11.38 2.69 10.63
N GLY A 11 -11.82 3.75 9.98
CA GLY A 11 -12.23 5.01 10.60
C GLY A 11 -13.20 5.81 9.73
N ASN A 12 -13.45 7.04 10.11
CA ASN A 12 -14.38 7.91 9.38
C ASN A 12 -13.69 8.56 8.16
N TYR A 13 -13.48 7.78 7.11
CA TYR A 13 -12.92 8.23 5.84
C TYR A 13 -13.33 7.27 4.72
N SER A 14 -13.18 7.73 3.47
CA SER A 14 -13.40 6.88 2.29
C SER A 14 -12.16 6.04 1.98
N PRO A 15 -12.31 4.81 1.46
CA PRO A 15 -11.16 3.97 1.09
C PRO A 15 -10.34 4.55 -0.06
N ALA A 16 -10.97 5.35 -0.92
CA ALA A 16 -10.31 6.09 -2.00
C ALA A 16 -11.22 7.23 -2.46
N THR A 17 -10.65 8.21 -3.15
CA THR A 17 -11.39 9.37 -3.67
C THR A 17 -11.01 9.62 -5.11
N VAL A 18 -12.03 9.86 -5.96
CA VAL A 18 -11.87 10.17 -7.37
C VAL A 18 -11.98 11.68 -7.59
N ILE A 19 -11.05 12.22 -8.39
CA ILE A 19 -11.15 13.58 -8.92
C ILE A 19 -10.70 13.58 -10.39
N GLY A 20 -11.62 13.96 -11.29
CA GLY A 20 -11.33 13.86 -12.72
C GLY A 20 -10.95 12.43 -13.12
N ASN A 21 -9.81 12.27 -13.78
CA ASN A 21 -9.26 10.98 -14.17
C ASN A 21 -8.23 10.42 -13.15
N THR A 22 -8.17 10.99 -11.96
CA THR A 22 -7.25 10.59 -10.89
C THR A 22 -8.03 9.98 -9.74
N VAL A 23 -7.48 8.93 -9.14
CA VAL A 23 -7.99 8.30 -7.92
C VAL A 23 -6.86 8.17 -6.91
N VAL A 24 -7.15 8.47 -5.64
CA VAL A 24 -6.20 8.40 -4.52
C VAL A 24 -6.74 7.46 -3.46
N SER A 25 -5.94 6.49 -3.04
CA SER A 25 -6.31 5.61 -1.93
C SER A 25 -6.11 6.29 -0.58
N ALA A 26 -6.87 5.88 0.41
CA ALA A 26 -6.48 6.06 1.80
C ALA A 26 -5.20 5.25 2.09
N GLY A 27 -4.58 5.49 3.24
CA GLY A 27 -3.44 4.68 3.69
C GLY A 27 -3.86 3.23 3.92
N MET A 28 -3.16 2.29 3.29
CA MET A 28 -3.42 0.87 3.41
C MET A 28 -2.31 0.18 4.19
N THR A 29 -2.68 -0.45 5.28
CA THR A 29 -1.82 -1.34 6.06
C THR A 29 -2.01 -2.78 5.59
N PRO A 30 -1.03 -3.68 5.83
CA PRO A 30 -1.14 -5.07 5.39
C PRO A 30 -2.11 -5.86 6.28
N ARG A 31 -3.37 -5.93 5.88
CA ARG A 31 -4.45 -6.64 6.59
C ARG A 31 -4.93 -7.83 5.78
N VAL A 32 -5.19 -8.91 6.49
CA VAL A 32 -5.82 -10.13 5.97
C VAL A 32 -7.07 -10.40 6.79
N ASP A 33 -8.21 -10.56 6.14
CA ASP A 33 -9.52 -10.76 6.79
C ASP A 33 -9.85 -9.70 7.86
N GLY A 34 -9.44 -8.46 7.59
CA GLY A 34 -9.69 -7.33 8.49
C GLY A 34 -8.68 -7.19 9.63
N GLU A 35 -7.80 -8.15 9.82
CA GLU A 35 -6.78 -8.12 10.87
C GLU A 35 -5.40 -7.75 10.33
N LEU A 36 -4.63 -7.02 11.12
CA LEU A 36 -3.26 -6.67 10.76
C LEU A 36 -2.39 -7.94 10.74
N ALA A 37 -1.61 -8.12 9.67
CA ALA A 37 -0.76 -9.30 9.51
C ALA A 37 0.29 -9.43 10.63
N VAL A 38 0.87 -8.29 11.04
CA VAL A 38 1.83 -8.23 12.14
C VAL A 38 1.92 -6.80 12.67
N SER A 39 2.20 -6.66 13.96
CA SER A 39 2.52 -5.38 14.60
C SER A 39 4.00 -5.40 14.99
N ALA A 40 4.82 -4.64 14.29
CA ALA A 40 6.27 -4.64 14.50
C ALA A 40 6.96 -3.42 13.88
N CYS A 41 8.17 -3.13 14.31
CA CYS A 41 9.11 -2.29 13.58
C CYS A 41 9.84 -3.07 12.50
N VAL A 42 10.25 -2.39 11.45
CA VAL A 42 11.19 -2.93 10.46
C VAL A 42 12.61 -2.57 10.90
N GLY A 43 13.50 -3.54 10.95
CA GLY A 43 14.86 -3.29 11.41
C GLY A 43 15.76 -4.50 11.31
N ALA A 44 16.88 -4.42 12.02
CA ALA A 44 17.89 -5.45 12.03
C ALA A 44 17.97 -6.22 13.36
N ASP A 45 17.17 -5.82 14.35
CA ASP A 45 17.19 -6.46 15.68
C ASP A 45 15.97 -7.36 15.88
N GLU A 46 16.05 -8.57 15.35
CA GLU A 46 15.00 -9.59 15.52
C GLU A 46 14.79 -9.95 17.00
N SER A 47 15.83 -9.82 17.84
CA SER A 47 15.71 -10.08 19.28
C SER A 47 14.83 -9.04 19.99
N ALA A 48 14.71 -7.83 19.43
CA ALA A 48 13.80 -6.78 19.89
C ALA A 48 12.40 -6.88 19.24
N GLY A 49 12.15 -7.92 18.44
CA GLY A 49 10.88 -8.12 17.74
C GLY A 49 10.78 -7.41 16.40
N ASP A 50 11.87 -6.88 15.86
CA ASP A 50 11.87 -6.29 14.53
C ASP A 50 11.64 -7.35 13.46
N ILE A 51 10.92 -7.00 12.39
CA ILE A 51 10.80 -7.84 11.21
C ILE A 51 11.89 -7.50 10.19
N THR A 52 12.22 -8.47 9.35
CA THR A 52 13.24 -8.29 8.30
C THR A 52 12.75 -7.36 7.20
N VAL A 53 13.70 -6.79 6.45
CA VAL A 53 13.41 -5.98 5.25
C VAL A 53 12.65 -6.80 4.21
N GLU A 54 13.02 -8.06 4.00
CA GLU A 54 12.38 -8.97 3.05
C GLU A 54 10.92 -9.22 3.42
N TYR A 55 10.64 -9.46 4.70
CA TYR A 55 9.26 -9.63 5.16
C TYR A 55 8.47 -8.32 5.05
N ALA A 56 9.07 -7.20 5.43
CA ALA A 56 8.44 -5.89 5.27
C ALA A 56 8.12 -5.56 3.81
N ALA A 57 9.00 -5.91 2.88
CA ALA A 57 8.76 -5.74 1.44
C ALA A 57 7.55 -6.58 0.97
N SER A 58 7.40 -7.81 1.45
CA SER A 58 6.22 -8.64 1.15
C SER A 58 4.93 -8.04 1.71
N LEU A 59 5.01 -7.39 2.87
CA LEU A 59 3.87 -6.70 3.49
C LEU A 59 3.53 -5.40 2.74
N ALA A 60 4.53 -4.68 2.22
CA ALA A 60 4.30 -3.52 1.34
C ALA A 60 3.64 -3.95 0.03
N ALA A 61 4.02 -5.08 -0.54
CA ALA A 61 3.36 -5.68 -1.69
C ALA A 61 1.88 -5.97 -1.41
N HIS A 62 1.57 -6.55 -0.25
CA HIS A 62 0.20 -6.80 0.16
C HIS A 62 -0.59 -5.50 0.37
N ALA A 63 0.02 -4.51 1.02
CA ALA A 63 -0.61 -3.22 1.27
C ALA A 63 -0.96 -2.47 -0.03
N VAL A 64 -0.05 -2.45 -1.02
CA VAL A 64 -0.35 -1.80 -2.32
C VAL A 64 -1.43 -2.53 -3.10
N GLN A 65 -1.52 -3.85 -2.97
CA GLN A 65 -2.62 -4.62 -3.56
C GLN A 65 -3.97 -4.15 -3.01
N ARG A 66 -4.06 -3.93 -1.70
CA ARG A 66 -5.24 -3.37 -1.06
C ARG A 66 -5.52 -1.93 -1.55
N ALA A 67 -4.49 -1.14 -1.78
CA ALA A 67 -4.65 0.21 -2.35
C ALA A 67 -5.21 0.17 -3.78
N ILE A 68 -4.76 -0.76 -4.61
CA ILE A 68 -5.32 -0.99 -5.95
C ILE A 68 -6.80 -1.38 -5.86
N GLU A 69 -7.15 -2.29 -4.97
CA GLU A 69 -8.54 -2.71 -4.74
C GLU A 69 -9.41 -1.55 -4.26
N ALA A 70 -8.91 -0.74 -3.31
CA ALA A 70 -9.63 0.43 -2.80
C ALA A 70 -9.88 1.45 -3.91
N CYS A 71 -8.88 1.73 -4.73
CA CYS A 71 -9.02 2.63 -5.88
C CYS A 71 -10.05 2.10 -6.89
N THR A 72 -9.99 0.81 -7.20
CA THR A 72 -10.89 0.17 -8.17
C THR A 72 -12.33 0.19 -7.69
N GLN A 73 -12.58 -0.05 -6.40
CA GLN A 73 -13.94 -0.16 -5.88
C GLN A 73 -14.74 1.15 -5.87
N VAL A 74 -14.07 2.31 -5.97
CA VAL A 74 -14.74 3.62 -5.98
C VAL A 74 -14.93 4.16 -7.39
N LEU A 75 -14.42 3.49 -8.42
CA LEU A 75 -14.58 3.91 -9.80
C LEU A 75 -16.04 3.71 -10.27
N PRO A 76 -16.51 4.55 -11.21
CA PRO A 76 -17.78 4.31 -11.89
C PRO A 76 -17.80 2.94 -12.59
N ASP A 77 -18.98 2.41 -12.82
CA ASP A 77 -19.16 1.11 -13.50
C ASP A 77 -18.38 1.06 -14.82
N GLY A 78 -17.59 0.00 -14.99
CA GLY A 78 -16.73 -0.17 -16.15
C GLY A 78 -15.43 0.61 -16.11
N GLY A 79 -15.23 1.47 -15.10
CA GLY A 79 -13.98 2.18 -14.90
C GLY A 79 -12.82 1.24 -14.56
N ARG A 80 -11.62 1.57 -15.05
CA ARG A 80 -10.42 0.80 -14.80
C ARG A 80 -9.21 1.69 -14.53
N LEU A 81 -8.30 1.22 -13.70
CA LEU A 81 -7.00 1.85 -13.52
C LEU A 81 -6.14 1.61 -14.77
N VAL A 82 -5.42 2.62 -15.23
CA VAL A 82 -4.59 2.52 -16.43
C VAL A 82 -3.10 2.68 -16.15
N ARG A 83 -2.74 3.42 -15.09
CA ARG A 83 -1.34 3.50 -14.64
C ARG A 83 -1.22 4.06 -13.24
N PRO A 84 -0.17 3.68 -12.49
CA PRO A 84 0.16 4.32 -11.23
C PRO A 84 0.81 5.69 -11.50
N ILE A 85 0.48 6.70 -10.69
CA ILE A 85 1.03 8.06 -10.81
C ILE A 85 2.06 8.32 -9.71
N ALA A 86 1.65 8.09 -8.46
CA ALA A 86 2.49 8.35 -7.29
C ALA A 86 2.20 7.35 -6.18
N MET A 87 3.20 7.04 -5.40
CA MET A 87 3.08 6.17 -4.24
C MET A 87 3.94 6.68 -3.11
N THR A 88 3.41 6.66 -1.89
CA THR A 88 4.20 6.84 -0.66
C THR A 88 4.12 5.56 0.16
N VAL A 89 5.28 5.06 0.57
CA VAL A 89 5.41 3.93 1.48
C VAL A 89 5.96 4.43 2.80
N TYR A 90 5.15 4.36 3.84
CA TYR A 90 5.56 4.66 5.20
C TYR A 90 6.06 3.39 5.86
N VAL A 91 7.24 3.46 6.46
CA VAL A 91 7.90 2.31 7.11
C VAL A 91 8.09 2.64 8.58
N ARG A 92 7.43 1.87 9.46
CA ARG A 92 7.67 1.98 10.88
C ARG A 92 9.03 1.38 11.21
N SER A 93 9.99 2.23 11.51
CA SER A 93 11.38 1.84 11.70
C SER A 93 12.06 2.63 12.79
N ARG A 94 13.21 2.15 13.26
CA ARG A 94 14.07 2.89 14.18
C ARG A 94 14.76 4.03 13.44
N ALA A 95 15.25 5.02 14.18
CA ALA A 95 15.86 6.24 13.63
C ALA A 95 17.12 5.97 12.78
N ASP A 96 17.83 4.88 13.05
CA ASP A 96 19.04 4.48 12.33
C ASP A 96 18.80 3.55 11.11
N PHE A 97 17.55 3.18 10.86
CA PHE A 97 17.18 2.36 9.70
C PHE A 97 17.35 3.18 8.42
N THR A 98 17.94 2.57 7.38
CA THR A 98 18.26 3.26 6.12
C THR A 98 17.78 2.53 4.86
N ARG A 99 17.14 1.37 5.00
CA ARG A 99 16.76 0.50 3.86
C ARG A 99 15.30 0.65 3.45
N HIS A 100 14.73 1.85 3.58
CA HIS A 100 13.34 2.15 3.23
C HIS A 100 13.00 1.82 1.79
N SER A 101 13.93 2.12 0.87
CA SER A 101 13.75 1.90 -0.57
C SER A 101 13.55 0.41 -0.88
N GLU A 102 14.30 -0.46 -0.22
CA GLU A 102 14.18 -1.91 -0.41
C GLU A 102 12.82 -2.43 0.06
N VAL A 103 12.29 -1.89 1.17
CA VAL A 103 10.93 -2.22 1.63
C VAL A 103 9.90 -1.78 0.59
N ALA A 104 10.02 -0.56 0.08
CA ALA A 104 9.10 0.00 -0.91
C ALA A 104 9.16 -0.72 -2.26
N ASP A 105 10.29 -1.35 -2.61
CA ASP A 105 10.44 -2.15 -3.83
C ASP A 105 9.44 -3.31 -3.91
N GLY A 106 9.02 -3.85 -2.76
CA GLY A 106 7.96 -4.86 -2.72
C GLY A 106 6.65 -4.35 -3.31
N ALA A 107 6.25 -3.14 -2.97
CA ALA A 107 5.07 -2.49 -3.54
C ALA A 107 5.27 -2.14 -5.02
N SER A 108 6.42 -1.60 -5.39
CA SER A 108 6.74 -1.26 -6.79
C SER A 108 6.67 -2.48 -7.71
N SER A 109 7.09 -3.65 -7.24
CA SER A 109 7.03 -4.90 -8.01
C SER A 109 5.59 -5.31 -8.33
N VAL A 110 4.66 -5.13 -7.41
CA VAL A 110 3.23 -5.39 -7.65
C VAL A 110 2.68 -4.42 -8.68
N LEU A 111 3.02 -3.13 -8.59
CA LEU A 111 2.56 -2.14 -9.56
C LEU A 111 3.11 -2.42 -10.95
N ALA A 112 4.39 -2.76 -11.08
CA ALA A 112 4.98 -3.14 -12.36
C ALA A 112 4.26 -4.35 -12.99
N ALA A 113 3.97 -5.37 -12.19
CA ALA A 113 3.23 -6.55 -12.66
C ALA A 113 1.79 -6.23 -13.07
N SER A 114 1.14 -5.28 -12.39
CA SER A 114 -0.27 -4.90 -12.63
C SER A 114 -0.43 -3.91 -13.78
N PHE A 115 0.61 -3.17 -14.16
CA PHE A 115 0.54 -2.05 -15.10
C PHE A 115 1.63 -2.11 -16.20
N ASP A 116 1.85 -3.29 -16.77
CA ASP A 116 2.75 -3.51 -17.93
C ASP A 116 4.17 -2.94 -17.72
N GLY A 117 4.72 -3.10 -16.54
CA GLY A 117 6.07 -2.63 -16.19
C GLY A 117 6.14 -1.18 -15.73
N GLN A 118 5.02 -0.47 -15.70
CA GLN A 118 4.99 0.92 -15.24
C GLN A 118 5.09 1.01 -13.72
N VAL A 119 5.95 1.89 -13.24
CA VAL A 119 6.10 2.20 -11.82
C VAL A 119 5.85 3.69 -11.59
N PRO A 120 5.31 4.08 -10.41
CA PRO A 120 5.00 5.48 -10.11
C PRO A 120 6.23 6.25 -9.65
N ALA A 121 6.10 7.59 -9.62
CA ALA A 121 6.92 8.41 -8.75
C ALA A 121 6.69 7.97 -7.30
N ARG A 122 7.74 7.91 -6.47
CA ARG A 122 7.67 7.27 -5.16
C ARG A 122 8.46 8.02 -4.11
N ALA A 123 7.93 8.04 -2.88
CA ALA A 123 8.67 8.33 -1.66
C ALA A 123 8.58 7.12 -0.72
N ALA A 124 9.67 6.81 -0.03
CA ALA A 124 9.73 5.85 1.05
C ALA A 124 10.22 6.58 2.31
N VAL A 125 9.40 6.57 3.36
CA VAL A 125 9.58 7.43 4.53
C VAL A 125 9.54 6.60 5.80
N GLY A 126 10.54 6.79 6.67
CA GLY A 126 10.55 6.21 8.02
C GLY A 126 9.65 7.01 8.95
N VAL A 127 8.86 6.30 9.74
CA VAL A 127 7.99 6.87 10.77
C VAL A 127 8.15 6.09 12.07
N SER A 128 7.87 6.76 13.20
CA SER A 128 7.99 6.13 14.52
C SER A 128 6.81 5.21 14.86
N SER A 129 5.64 5.45 14.27
CA SER A 129 4.44 4.66 14.53
C SER A 129 3.47 4.71 13.34
N LEU A 130 2.66 3.66 13.21
CA LEU A 130 1.58 3.57 12.26
C LEU A 130 0.34 3.00 12.96
N PRO A 131 -0.87 3.22 12.41
CA PRO A 131 -2.10 2.72 13.01
C PRO A 131 -2.04 1.22 13.31
N GLY A 132 -2.46 0.83 14.49
CA GLY A 132 -2.43 -0.56 14.96
C GLY A 132 -1.03 -1.13 15.18
N GLY A 133 0.02 -0.33 15.04
CA GLY A 133 1.40 -0.81 15.08
C GLY A 133 1.87 -1.46 13.79
N ALA A 134 1.21 -1.17 12.67
CA ALA A 134 1.58 -1.72 11.37
C ALA A 134 3.04 -1.42 11.01
N PRO A 135 3.75 -2.35 10.37
CA PRO A 135 5.13 -2.11 9.94
C PRO A 135 5.23 -1.23 8.70
N VAL A 136 4.21 -1.23 7.86
CA VAL A 136 4.16 -0.43 6.63
C VAL A 136 2.76 0.10 6.39
N GLU A 137 2.68 1.21 5.67
CA GLU A 137 1.44 1.78 5.15
C GLU A 137 1.70 2.36 3.77
N VAL A 138 0.79 2.15 2.83
CA VAL A 138 0.93 2.58 1.43
C VAL A 138 -0.23 3.47 1.03
N VAL A 139 0.09 4.60 0.39
CA VAL A 139 -0.87 5.47 -0.31
C VAL A 139 -0.56 5.44 -1.79
N LEU A 140 -1.57 5.18 -2.61
CA LEU A 140 -1.45 5.09 -4.06
C LEU A 140 -2.31 6.17 -4.74
N THR A 141 -1.73 6.85 -5.71
CA THR A 141 -2.44 7.69 -6.68
C THR A 141 -2.31 7.06 -8.05
N ALA A 142 -3.42 6.91 -8.76
CA ALA A 142 -3.45 6.28 -10.08
C ALA A 142 -4.35 7.06 -11.05
N GLU A 143 -4.08 6.92 -12.33
CA GLU A 143 -4.97 7.36 -13.39
C GLU A 143 -6.00 6.26 -13.67
N TRP A 144 -7.24 6.68 -13.90
CA TRP A 144 -8.31 5.77 -14.32
C TRP A 144 -9.00 6.29 -15.58
N ARG A 145 -9.65 5.41 -16.30
CA ARG A 145 -10.47 5.74 -17.47
C ARG A 145 -11.77 4.96 -17.43
N ALA A 146 -12.80 5.56 -18.01
CA ALA A 146 -14.07 4.88 -18.23
C ALA A 146 -13.89 3.70 -19.18
N GLY A 147 -14.72 2.69 -19.02
CA GLY A 147 -14.81 1.59 -19.97
C GLY A 147 -15.33 2.06 -21.33
N ALA A 148 -14.91 1.35 -22.35
CA ALA A 148 -15.42 1.60 -23.70
C ALA A 148 -16.88 1.12 -23.84
#